data_361382e320401c25afbd614436c0064d
#
_entry.id   361382e320401c25afbd614436c0064d
#
_cell.length_a   1.000
_cell.length_b   1.000
_cell.length_c   1.000
_cell.angle_alpha   90.00
_cell.angle_beta   90.00
_cell.angle_gamma   90.00
#
_symmetry.space_group_name_H-M   'P 1'
#
loop_
_entity.id
_entity.type
_entity.pdbx_description
1 polymer ?
#
loop_
_entity_poly.entity_id
_entity_poly.type
_entity_poly.pdbx_seq_one_letter_code
_entity_poly.pdbx_strand_id
1 'polypeptide(L)'
;MIYMYKIISFYNRNRKRIWVIILAIFFLGAVWWYLVNMSNNSEKNNVASSNINTNNFNTISMTNQEQALSGNPTTTSQEKVNFIDLFFSYCNSGDIEKAYNLISDDCKQEMYQNINAFKEAYYNPVFGNGKKTVSVENYIDDIYIVTLEDDPLATGNLSRNKFQDYVTIVEDDERNIKLNINGYIGRTEISNKASETDNIKISALYKDTYKEYEIYTFEVTNNSEQTIALGDTLKVNFSQLIDENDIEYGAYVQELSQQDAVFYAHQTKRISIKYYSGYSTVKKITKIRFPNIILDFDVYANLQDKNTYSNYTSIEIEM
;
A
#
# COMPACT_ATOMS: atom_id res chain seq x y z
N MET A 1 25.19 56.92 11.00
CA MET A 1 25.88 56.27 12.10
C MET A 1 24.97 55.48 13.06
N ILE A 2 23.75 55.94 13.37
CA ILE A 2 22.80 55.29 14.32
C ILE A 2 22.32 53.91 13.86
N TYR A 3 22.12 53.66 12.55
CA TYR A 3 21.66 52.37 12.02
C TYR A 3 22.67 51.22 12.18
N MET A 4 23.95 51.53 12.00
CA MET A 4 25.02 50.53 12.15
C MET A 4 25.18 50.05 13.59
N TYR A 5 24.97 50.92 14.57
CA TYR A 5 25.04 50.55 15.98
C TYR A 5 23.88 49.62 16.40
N LYS A 6 22.68 49.84 15.85
CA LYS A 6 21.54 48.94 16.09
C LYS A 6 21.76 47.55 15.51
N ILE A 7 22.38 47.44 14.35
CA ILE A 7 22.67 46.14 13.71
C ILE A 7 23.72 45.37 14.50
N ILE A 8 24.80 46.07 14.96
CA ILE A 8 25.87 45.46 15.76
C ILE A 8 25.35 45.01 17.13
N SER A 9 24.49 45.80 17.77
CA SER A 9 23.91 45.44 19.07
C SER A 9 22.92 44.26 18.94
N PHE A 10 22.13 44.22 17.85
CA PHE A 10 21.25 43.10 17.55
C PHE A 10 22.03 41.82 17.29
N TYR A 11 23.10 41.87 16.50
CA TYR A 11 23.99 40.75 16.23
C TYR A 11 24.63 40.23 17.53
N ASN A 12 25.18 41.07 18.36
CA ASN A 12 25.83 40.65 19.60
C ASN A 12 24.84 40.01 20.58
N ARG A 13 23.60 40.54 20.67
CA ARG A 13 22.56 40.00 21.55
C ARG A 13 22.01 38.66 21.08
N ASN A 14 21.99 38.41 19.75
CA ASN A 14 21.41 37.19 19.16
C ASN A 14 22.46 36.27 18.52
N ARG A 15 23.76 36.50 18.77
CA ARG A 15 24.87 35.79 18.12
C ARG A 15 24.70 34.27 18.10
N LYS A 16 24.31 33.63 19.21
CA LYS A 16 24.09 32.18 19.27
C LYS A 16 22.92 31.72 18.37
N ARG A 17 21.81 32.45 18.34
CA ARG A 17 20.65 32.15 17.53
C ARG A 17 20.94 32.33 16.03
N ILE A 18 21.68 33.37 15.67
CA ILE A 18 22.09 33.65 14.28
C ILE A 18 23.01 32.53 13.78
N TRP A 19 23.96 32.06 14.60
CA TRP A 19 24.82 30.94 14.23
C TRP A 19 24.05 29.63 14.05
N VAL A 20 23.03 29.35 14.87
CA VAL A 20 22.16 28.17 14.73
C VAL A 20 21.37 28.24 13.42
N ILE A 21 20.85 29.40 13.04
CA ILE A 21 20.12 29.60 11.79
C ILE A 21 21.06 29.41 10.59
N ILE A 22 22.25 29.96 10.62
CA ILE A 22 23.25 29.79 9.55
C ILE A 22 23.64 28.32 9.40
N LEU A 23 23.83 27.58 10.50
CA LEU A 23 24.16 26.17 10.51
C LEU A 23 23.00 25.33 9.94
N ALA A 24 21.76 25.68 10.28
CA ALA A 24 20.57 24.99 9.73
C ALA A 24 20.43 25.22 8.22
N ILE A 25 20.68 26.44 7.72
CA ILE A 25 20.67 26.73 6.28
C ILE A 25 21.77 25.95 5.55
N PHE A 26 22.96 25.87 6.15
CA PHE A 26 24.08 25.11 5.56
C PHE A 26 23.78 23.62 5.52
N PHE A 27 23.14 23.07 6.56
CA PHE A 27 22.74 21.69 6.62
C PHE A 27 21.66 21.36 5.57
N LEU A 28 20.65 22.23 5.41
CA LEU A 28 19.63 22.10 4.38
C LEU A 28 20.24 22.17 2.96
N GLY A 29 21.20 23.06 2.75
CA GLY A 29 21.94 23.14 1.49
C GLY A 29 22.76 21.88 1.18
N ALA A 30 23.41 21.29 2.20
CA ALA A 30 24.16 20.04 2.05
C ALA A 30 23.24 18.85 1.74
N VAL A 31 22.08 18.76 2.40
CA VAL A 31 21.06 17.74 2.11
C VAL A 31 20.51 17.91 0.69
N TRP A 32 20.21 19.13 0.29
CA TRP A 32 19.77 19.43 -1.09
C TRP A 32 20.83 19.01 -2.12
N TRP A 33 22.08 19.39 -1.91
CA TRP A 33 23.19 19.03 -2.79
C TRP A 33 23.39 17.50 -2.85
N TYR A 34 23.28 16.81 -1.72
CA TYR A 34 23.37 15.35 -1.64
C TYR A 34 22.24 14.67 -2.44
N LEU A 35 20.98 15.13 -2.30
CA LEU A 35 19.84 14.60 -3.03
C LEU A 35 19.96 14.84 -4.55
N VAL A 36 20.40 16.02 -4.96
CA VAL A 36 20.65 16.34 -6.37
C VAL A 36 21.78 15.47 -6.95
N ASN A 37 22.84 15.23 -6.18
CA ASN A 37 23.96 14.41 -6.62
C ASN A 37 23.65 12.91 -6.65
N MET A 38 22.77 12.41 -5.76
CA MET A 38 22.23 11.05 -5.85
C MET A 38 21.37 10.87 -7.10
N SER A 39 20.53 11.85 -7.43
CA SER A 39 19.71 11.85 -8.63
C SER A 39 20.56 11.78 -9.91
N ASN A 40 21.68 12.50 -9.94
CA ASN A 40 22.58 12.53 -11.11
C ASN A 40 23.49 11.29 -11.24
N ASN A 41 23.70 10.54 -10.17
CA ASN A 41 24.51 9.30 -10.21
C ASN A 41 23.69 8.05 -10.57
N SER A 42 22.36 8.12 -10.58
CA SER A 42 21.49 7.03 -11.02
C SER A 42 21.51 6.84 -12.55
N GLU A 43 22.02 7.79 -13.32
CA GLU A 43 21.99 7.72 -14.79
C GLU A 43 23.20 6.98 -15.43
N LYS A 44 24.09 6.37 -14.64
CA LYS A 44 25.29 5.69 -15.19
C LYS A 44 25.33 4.18 -15.09
N ASN A 45 24.24 3.53 -14.72
CA ASN A 45 24.14 2.09 -14.92
C ASN A 45 23.48 1.83 -16.28
N ASN A 46 24.27 1.35 -17.23
CA ASN A 46 23.86 0.91 -18.55
C ASN A 46 22.75 -0.13 -18.45
N VAL A 47 21.51 0.32 -18.43
CA VAL A 47 20.37 -0.52 -18.75
C VAL A 47 20.35 -0.59 -20.27
N ALA A 48 20.51 -1.78 -20.82
CA ALA A 48 20.30 -2.02 -22.24
C ALA A 48 18.86 -1.59 -22.57
N SER A 49 18.70 -0.40 -23.12
CA SER A 49 17.44 0.08 -23.67
C SER A 49 17.11 -0.85 -24.84
N SER A 50 16.23 -1.83 -24.60
CA SER A 50 15.56 -2.51 -25.68
C SER A 50 14.62 -1.50 -26.31
N ASN A 51 15.09 -0.81 -27.37
CA ASN A 51 14.25 -0.08 -28.29
C ASN A 51 13.28 -1.08 -28.93
N ILE A 52 12.14 -1.32 -28.31
CA ILE A 52 11.04 -2.06 -28.92
C ILE A 52 10.45 -1.11 -29.97
N ASN A 53 10.79 -1.42 -31.21
CA ASN A 53 10.31 -0.75 -32.39
C ASN A 53 8.78 -1.00 -32.51
N THR A 54 7.97 -0.02 -32.13
CA THR A 54 6.50 -0.09 -32.06
C THR A 54 5.83 -0.33 -33.41
N ASN A 55 6.60 -0.54 -34.49
CA ASN A 55 6.06 -0.67 -35.85
C ASN A 55 5.82 -2.11 -36.32
N ASN A 56 5.99 -3.13 -35.47
CA ASN A 56 5.77 -4.54 -35.87
C ASN A 56 4.71 -5.27 -35.04
N PHE A 57 3.72 -4.58 -34.50
CA PHE A 57 2.49 -5.25 -34.06
C PHE A 57 1.55 -5.54 -35.25
N ASN A 58 2.05 -6.29 -36.22
CA ASN A 58 1.19 -6.93 -37.21
C ASN A 58 0.62 -8.20 -36.59
N THR A 59 -0.68 -8.09 -36.19
CA THR A 59 -1.66 -9.18 -36.15
C THR A 59 -1.10 -10.58 -35.88
N ILE A 60 -0.54 -10.80 -34.69
CA ILE A 60 -0.50 -12.14 -34.11
C ILE A 60 -1.88 -12.38 -33.55
N SER A 61 -2.56 -13.38 -34.07
CA SER A 61 -3.91 -13.78 -33.63
C SER A 61 -3.90 -13.94 -32.11
N MET A 62 -4.66 -13.11 -31.39
CA MET A 62 -4.71 -13.05 -29.90
C MET A 62 -4.97 -14.41 -29.24
N THR A 63 -5.67 -15.32 -29.94
CA THR A 63 -5.95 -16.69 -29.52
C THR A 63 -4.70 -17.52 -29.23
N ASN A 64 -3.55 -17.24 -29.86
CA ASN A 64 -2.35 -18.04 -29.68
C ASN A 64 -1.45 -17.53 -28.52
N GLN A 65 -1.59 -16.27 -28.12
CA GLN A 65 -0.82 -15.71 -26.99
C GLN A 65 -1.48 -16.04 -25.64
N GLU A 66 -2.80 -15.96 -25.55
CA GLU A 66 -3.54 -16.39 -24.35
C GLU A 66 -3.41 -17.91 -24.12
N GLN A 67 -3.40 -18.73 -25.19
CA GLN A 67 -3.17 -20.17 -25.06
C GLN A 67 -1.71 -20.57 -24.80
N ALA A 68 -0.74 -19.77 -25.20
CA ALA A 68 0.67 -20.06 -24.93
C ALA A 68 1.06 -19.78 -23.47
N LEU A 69 0.33 -18.87 -22.80
CA LEU A 69 0.55 -18.52 -21.39
C LEU A 69 -0.25 -19.40 -20.42
N SER A 70 -1.29 -20.08 -20.91
CA SER A 70 -2.08 -21.02 -20.11
C SER A 70 -1.44 -22.41 -20.12
N GLY A 71 -0.75 -22.79 -19.07
CA GLY A 71 -0.42 -24.18 -18.80
C GLY A 71 1.05 -24.60 -18.91
N ASN A 72 2.00 -23.70 -18.92
CA ASN A 72 3.43 -24.06 -18.87
C ASN A 72 4.03 -23.77 -17.48
N PRO A 73 4.63 -24.75 -16.77
CA PRO A 73 5.08 -24.59 -15.38
C PRO A 73 6.32 -23.70 -15.19
N THR A 74 6.84 -23.08 -16.23
CA THR A 74 8.00 -22.16 -16.16
C THR A 74 7.80 -20.99 -17.11
N THR A 75 6.98 -20.03 -16.69
CA THR A 75 6.88 -18.75 -17.42
C THR A 75 8.20 -17.99 -17.31
N THR A 76 8.80 -17.66 -18.43
CA THR A 76 10.06 -16.92 -18.46
C THR A 76 9.85 -15.47 -18.01
N SER A 77 10.90 -14.79 -17.53
CA SER A 77 10.82 -13.37 -17.18
C SER A 77 10.32 -12.51 -18.35
N GLN A 78 10.64 -12.90 -19.60
CA GLN A 78 10.19 -12.17 -20.79
C GLN A 78 8.68 -12.36 -21.02
N GLU A 79 8.13 -13.54 -20.79
CA GLU A 79 6.70 -13.79 -20.91
C GLU A 79 5.90 -12.99 -19.87
N LYS A 80 6.42 -12.87 -18.64
CA LYS A 80 5.84 -12.04 -17.58
C LYS A 80 5.78 -10.56 -17.98
N VAL A 81 6.90 -10.02 -18.50
CA VAL A 81 6.93 -8.64 -19.00
C VAL A 81 5.97 -8.45 -20.17
N ASN A 82 5.92 -9.38 -21.13
CA ASN A 82 4.98 -9.32 -22.25
C ASN A 82 3.52 -9.32 -21.78
N PHE A 83 3.21 -10.05 -20.71
CA PHE A 83 1.84 -10.08 -20.16
C PHE A 83 1.46 -8.74 -19.49
N ILE A 84 2.40 -8.11 -18.79
CA ILE A 84 2.23 -6.75 -18.26
C ILE A 84 2.03 -5.76 -19.41
N ASP A 85 2.86 -5.82 -20.45
CA ASP A 85 2.73 -4.97 -21.65
C ASP A 85 1.37 -5.15 -22.34
N LEU A 86 0.84 -6.39 -22.40
CA LEU A 86 -0.49 -6.68 -22.96
C LEU A 86 -1.59 -5.94 -22.19
N PHE A 87 -1.56 -5.95 -20.86
CA PHE A 87 -2.51 -5.21 -20.03
C PHE A 87 -2.50 -3.71 -20.35
N PHE A 88 -1.32 -3.10 -20.38
CA PHE A 88 -1.18 -1.68 -20.67
C PHE A 88 -1.49 -1.34 -22.13
N SER A 89 -1.28 -2.27 -23.06
CA SER A 89 -1.74 -2.13 -24.45
C SER A 89 -3.26 -2.07 -24.54
N TYR A 90 -3.99 -2.92 -23.81
CA TYR A 90 -5.45 -2.83 -23.72
C TYR A 90 -5.91 -1.51 -23.10
N CYS A 91 -5.26 -1.05 -22.05
CA CYS A 91 -5.53 0.27 -21.47
C CYS A 91 -5.30 1.40 -22.49
N ASN A 92 -4.19 1.36 -23.23
CA ASN A 92 -3.86 2.36 -24.25
C ASN A 92 -4.81 2.34 -25.46
N SER A 93 -5.39 1.20 -25.79
CA SER A 93 -6.35 1.06 -26.88
C SER A 93 -7.81 1.36 -26.47
N GLY A 94 -8.07 1.48 -25.17
CA GLY A 94 -9.41 1.68 -24.63
C GLY A 94 -10.21 0.38 -24.48
N ASP A 95 -9.57 -0.78 -24.62
CA ASP A 95 -10.18 -2.11 -24.44
C ASP A 95 -10.29 -2.45 -22.95
N ILE A 96 -11.09 -1.65 -22.22
CA ILE A 96 -11.16 -1.70 -20.74
C ILE A 96 -11.59 -3.07 -20.23
N GLU A 97 -12.50 -3.75 -20.93
CA GLU A 97 -12.98 -5.07 -20.56
C GLU A 97 -11.86 -6.13 -20.63
N LYS A 98 -11.05 -6.10 -21.70
CA LYS A 98 -9.90 -7.01 -21.82
C LYS A 98 -8.86 -6.74 -20.76
N ALA A 99 -8.54 -5.48 -20.47
CA ALA A 99 -7.64 -5.13 -19.39
C ALA A 99 -8.16 -5.64 -18.04
N TYR A 100 -9.42 -5.39 -17.72
CA TYR A 100 -10.05 -5.85 -16.46
C TYR A 100 -10.01 -7.37 -16.31
N ASN A 101 -10.19 -8.15 -17.40
CA ASN A 101 -10.15 -9.61 -17.36
C ASN A 101 -8.76 -10.19 -17.07
N LEU A 102 -7.69 -9.43 -17.26
CA LEU A 102 -6.33 -9.85 -16.89
C LEU A 102 -6.03 -9.64 -15.39
N ILE A 103 -6.85 -8.89 -14.66
CA ILE A 103 -6.70 -8.68 -13.23
C ILE A 103 -7.13 -9.92 -12.46
N SER A 104 -6.43 -10.28 -11.38
CA SER A 104 -6.80 -11.41 -10.52
C SER A 104 -8.13 -11.18 -9.81
N ASP A 105 -8.78 -12.27 -9.40
CA ASP A 105 -10.06 -12.17 -8.72
C ASP A 105 -9.93 -11.56 -7.31
N ASP A 106 -8.84 -11.84 -6.61
CA ASP A 106 -8.53 -11.19 -5.31
C ASP A 106 -8.37 -9.68 -5.46
N CYS A 107 -7.60 -9.23 -6.45
CA CYS A 107 -7.42 -7.81 -6.73
C CYS A 107 -8.73 -7.13 -7.15
N LYS A 108 -9.57 -7.82 -7.95
CA LYS A 108 -10.91 -7.33 -8.29
C LYS A 108 -11.80 -7.23 -7.07
N GLN A 109 -11.84 -8.27 -6.24
CA GLN A 109 -12.66 -8.30 -5.04
C GLN A 109 -12.28 -7.18 -4.06
N GLU A 110 -10.98 -6.95 -3.90
CA GLU A 110 -10.44 -5.97 -2.97
C GLU A 110 -10.60 -4.53 -3.49
N MET A 111 -10.25 -4.28 -4.74
CA MET A 111 -10.10 -2.92 -5.26
C MET A 111 -11.13 -2.52 -6.31
N TYR A 112 -11.59 -3.47 -7.14
CA TYR A 112 -12.35 -3.18 -8.36
C TYR A 112 -13.49 -4.17 -8.55
N GLN A 113 -14.47 -4.18 -7.66
CA GLN A 113 -15.58 -5.16 -7.62
C GLN A 113 -16.35 -5.30 -8.94
N ASN A 114 -16.19 -4.35 -9.85
CA ASN A 114 -16.73 -4.40 -11.20
C ASN A 114 -15.94 -3.50 -12.15
N ILE A 115 -16.18 -3.66 -13.45
CA ILE A 115 -15.46 -2.90 -14.48
C ILE A 115 -15.64 -1.37 -14.37
N ASN A 116 -16.77 -0.88 -13.85
CA ASN A 116 -16.97 0.54 -13.65
C ASN A 116 -16.10 1.06 -12.51
N ALA A 117 -15.97 0.31 -11.41
CA ALA A 117 -15.05 0.66 -10.32
C ALA A 117 -13.59 0.71 -10.80
N PHE A 118 -13.16 -0.26 -11.63
CA PHE A 118 -11.84 -0.23 -12.26
C PHE A 118 -11.67 0.99 -13.16
N LYS A 119 -12.68 1.28 -13.98
CA LYS A 119 -12.64 2.43 -14.89
C LYS A 119 -12.50 3.75 -14.14
N GLU A 120 -13.25 3.94 -13.07
CA GLU A 120 -13.26 5.20 -12.30
C GLU A 120 -12.02 5.33 -11.41
N ALA A 121 -11.62 4.25 -10.72
CA ALA A 121 -10.56 4.31 -9.73
C ALA A 121 -9.14 4.16 -10.32
N TYR A 122 -8.97 3.49 -11.46
CA TYR A 122 -7.66 3.27 -12.08
C TYR A 122 -7.57 3.81 -13.50
N TYR A 123 -8.44 3.33 -14.41
CA TYR A 123 -8.31 3.63 -15.84
C TYR A 123 -8.40 5.13 -16.14
N ASN A 124 -9.47 5.80 -15.70
CA ASN A 124 -9.67 7.22 -15.99
C ASN A 124 -8.57 8.12 -15.39
N PRO A 125 -8.14 7.96 -14.13
CA PRO A 125 -7.04 8.74 -13.56
C PRO A 125 -5.72 8.59 -14.33
N VAL A 126 -5.43 7.40 -14.84
CA VAL A 126 -4.15 7.09 -15.49
C VAL A 126 -4.22 7.37 -17.01
N PHE A 127 -5.26 6.88 -17.69
CA PHE A 127 -5.36 6.90 -19.17
C PHE A 127 -6.37 7.90 -19.73
N GLY A 128 -7.18 8.53 -18.87
CA GLY A 128 -8.22 9.49 -19.31
C GLY A 128 -7.68 10.68 -20.10
N ASN A 129 -6.41 11.03 -19.90
CA ASN A 129 -5.74 12.13 -20.61
C ASN A 129 -4.97 11.68 -21.87
N GLY A 130 -5.08 10.41 -22.28
CA GLY A 130 -4.47 9.90 -23.50
C GLY A 130 -3.51 8.73 -23.27
N LYS A 131 -2.85 8.32 -24.36
CA LYS A 131 -1.95 7.17 -24.37
C LYS A 131 -0.70 7.40 -23.52
N LYS A 132 -0.18 6.32 -22.97
CA LYS A 132 1.05 6.29 -22.17
C LYS A 132 2.12 5.45 -22.86
N THR A 133 3.36 5.88 -22.75
CA THR A 133 4.51 4.99 -22.94
C THR A 133 4.71 4.18 -21.67
N VAL A 134 5.08 2.92 -21.81
CA VAL A 134 5.20 1.95 -20.72
C VAL A 134 6.64 1.51 -20.59
N SER A 135 7.20 1.52 -19.38
CA SER A 135 8.49 0.93 -19.06
C SER A 135 8.30 -0.02 -17.88
N VAL A 136 8.76 -1.26 -18.01
CA VAL A 136 8.61 -2.33 -17.03
C VAL A 136 9.97 -2.74 -16.51
N GLU A 137 10.17 -2.71 -15.20
CA GLU A 137 11.40 -3.10 -14.52
C GLU A 137 11.07 -4.15 -13.44
N ASN A 138 11.86 -5.22 -13.35
CA ASN A 138 11.70 -6.17 -12.24
C ASN A 138 12.10 -5.49 -10.92
N TYR A 139 11.27 -5.62 -9.89
CA TYR A 139 11.55 -5.08 -8.56
C TYR A 139 12.10 -6.17 -7.63
N ILE A 140 11.30 -7.19 -7.35
CA ILE A 140 11.66 -8.34 -6.53
C ILE A 140 10.68 -9.47 -6.81
N ASP A 141 11.14 -10.71 -6.92
CA ASP A 141 10.32 -11.88 -7.25
C ASP A 141 9.42 -11.61 -8.49
N ASP A 142 8.12 -11.75 -8.35
CA ASP A 142 7.14 -11.52 -9.39
C ASP A 142 6.49 -10.12 -9.33
N ILE A 143 7.13 -9.19 -8.63
CA ILE A 143 6.72 -7.78 -8.54
C ILE A 143 7.54 -6.94 -9.50
N TYR A 144 6.87 -6.12 -10.28
CA TYR A 144 7.44 -5.23 -11.29
C TYR A 144 7.08 -3.79 -10.99
N ILE A 145 8.01 -2.87 -11.25
CA ILE A 145 7.75 -1.45 -11.29
C ILE A 145 7.38 -1.10 -12.73
N VAL A 146 6.20 -0.53 -12.90
CA VAL A 146 5.73 -0.03 -14.19
C VAL A 146 5.70 1.49 -14.15
N THR A 147 6.42 2.09 -15.04
CA THR A 147 6.43 3.55 -15.23
C THR A 147 5.64 3.91 -16.48
N LEU A 148 4.65 4.75 -16.30
CA LEU A 148 3.76 5.25 -17.35
C LEU A 148 4.03 6.75 -17.54
N GLU A 149 4.37 7.17 -18.75
CA GLU A 149 4.61 8.57 -19.09
C GLU A 149 3.64 9.01 -20.20
N ASP A 150 3.19 10.26 -20.16
CA ASP A 150 2.39 10.80 -21.25
C ASP A 150 3.14 10.67 -22.58
N ASP A 151 2.49 10.11 -23.61
CA ASP A 151 3.06 10.07 -24.95
C ASP A 151 2.97 11.47 -25.59
N PRO A 152 4.10 12.19 -25.78
CA PRO A 152 4.08 13.54 -26.32
C PRO A 152 3.55 13.59 -27.75
N LEU A 153 3.71 12.51 -28.51
CA LEU A 153 3.24 12.43 -29.90
C LEU A 153 1.73 12.26 -29.98
N ALA A 154 1.16 11.54 -29.01
CA ALA A 154 -0.29 11.31 -28.96
C ALA A 154 -1.02 12.46 -28.26
N THR A 155 -0.42 13.11 -27.26
CA THR A 155 -1.07 14.14 -26.45
C THR A 155 -0.77 15.57 -26.91
N GLY A 156 0.30 15.78 -27.69
CA GLY A 156 0.80 17.11 -28.07
C GLY A 156 1.35 17.92 -26.88
N ASN A 157 1.42 17.32 -25.69
CA ASN A 157 1.87 17.99 -24.47
C ASN A 157 3.33 17.64 -24.17
N LEU A 158 4.17 18.66 -24.01
CA LEU A 158 5.59 18.48 -23.68
C LEU A 158 5.82 18.23 -22.18
N SER A 159 4.83 18.47 -21.31
CA SER A 159 4.93 18.10 -19.89
C SER A 159 4.69 16.61 -19.76
N ARG A 160 5.73 15.87 -19.37
CA ARG A 160 5.67 14.42 -19.14
C ARG A 160 5.17 14.18 -17.72
N ASN A 161 3.86 13.98 -17.57
CA ASN A 161 3.36 13.44 -16.32
C ASN A 161 3.81 11.97 -16.21
N LYS A 162 4.41 11.65 -15.10
CA LYS A 162 4.90 10.30 -14.80
C LYS A 162 4.05 9.69 -13.72
N PHE A 163 3.52 8.51 -13.97
CA PHE A 163 2.82 7.67 -13.01
C PHE A 163 3.62 6.38 -12.83
N GLN A 164 3.76 5.93 -11.59
CA GLN A 164 4.45 4.68 -11.27
C GLN A 164 3.48 3.74 -10.55
N ASP A 165 3.43 2.49 -11.01
CA ASP A 165 2.65 1.43 -10.41
C ASP A 165 3.55 0.25 -10.03
N TYR A 166 3.14 -0.52 -9.02
CA TYR A 166 3.70 -1.83 -8.71
C TYR A 166 2.69 -2.89 -9.14
N VAL A 167 3.13 -3.73 -10.06
CA VAL A 167 2.32 -4.80 -10.65
C VAL A 167 2.91 -6.13 -10.22
N THR A 168 2.07 -7.03 -9.68
CA THR A 168 2.47 -8.39 -9.29
C THR A 168 1.88 -9.39 -10.26
N ILE A 169 2.69 -10.33 -10.74
CA ILE A 169 2.25 -11.50 -11.50
C ILE A 169 1.81 -12.57 -10.50
N VAL A 170 0.60 -13.07 -10.66
CA VAL A 170 0.04 -14.17 -9.87
C VAL A 170 -0.55 -15.24 -10.77
N GLU A 171 -0.76 -16.44 -10.24
CA GLU A 171 -1.49 -17.51 -10.93
C GLU A 171 -2.84 -17.70 -10.23
N ASP A 172 -3.91 -17.88 -11.02
CA ASP A 172 -5.21 -18.27 -10.48
C ASP A 172 -5.26 -19.79 -10.19
N ASP A 173 -6.39 -20.28 -9.66
CA ASP A 173 -6.57 -21.70 -9.31
C ASP A 173 -6.43 -22.63 -10.53
N GLU A 174 -6.67 -22.13 -11.74
CA GLU A 174 -6.52 -22.85 -13.00
C GLU A 174 -5.11 -22.73 -13.57
N ARG A 175 -4.18 -22.05 -12.84
CA ARG A 175 -2.81 -21.72 -13.25
C ARG A 175 -2.71 -20.75 -14.43
N ASN A 176 -3.77 -19.96 -14.68
CA ASN A 176 -3.65 -18.86 -15.62
C ASN A 176 -2.95 -17.69 -14.96
N ILE A 177 -2.09 -17.02 -15.73
CA ILE A 177 -1.40 -15.81 -15.28
C ILE A 177 -2.41 -14.67 -15.16
N LYS A 178 -2.36 -13.95 -14.05
CA LYS A 178 -3.15 -12.78 -13.73
C LYS A 178 -2.26 -11.66 -13.17
N LEU A 179 -2.83 -10.48 -13.08
CA LEU A 179 -2.14 -9.29 -12.54
C LEU A 179 -2.83 -8.78 -11.27
N ASN A 180 -2.02 -8.46 -10.29
CA ASN A 180 -2.39 -7.52 -9.24
C ASN A 180 -1.76 -6.18 -9.59
N ILE A 181 -2.52 -5.10 -9.50
CA ILE A 181 -2.12 -3.74 -9.91
C ILE A 181 -2.30 -2.75 -8.76
N ASN A 182 -1.84 -1.50 -8.97
CA ASN A 182 -1.99 -0.41 -8.00
C ASN A 182 -1.37 -0.73 -6.64
N GLY A 183 -0.19 -1.36 -6.68
CA GLY A 183 0.57 -1.71 -5.47
C GLY A 183 0.01 -2.87 -4.65
N TYR A 184 -1.07 -3.52 -5.09
CA TYR A 184 -1.59 -4.74 -4.46
C TYR A 184 -0.68 -5.92 -4.78
N ILE A 185 -0.18 -6.60 -3.74
CA ILE A 185 0.74 -7.75 -3.91
C ILE A 185 -0.06 -9.06 -3.94
N GLY A 186 -1.03 -9.22 -3.02
CA GLY A 186 -1.88 -10.41 -3.00
C GLY A 186 -2.49 -10.68 -1.63
N ARG A 187 -3.41 -11.64 -1.62
CA ARG A 187 -4.08 -12.15 -0.42
C ARG A 187 -3.38 -13.38 0.11
N THR A 188 -3.35 -13.52 1.42
CA THR A 188 -2.91 -14.73 2.12
C THR A 188 -3.98 -15.13 3.11
N GLU A 189 -4.55 -16.30 2.94
CA GLU A 189 -5.49 -16.89 3.89
C GLU A 189 -4.79 -17.26 5.20
N ILE A 190 -5.45 -16.96 6.32
CA ILE A 190 -4.95 -17.26 7.66
C ILE A 190 -5.87 -18.32 8.27
N SER A 191 -5.34 -19.52 8.44
CA SER A 191 -6.11 -20.64 8.96
C SER A 191 -5.82 -20.88 10.44
N ASN A 192 -6.87 -21.07 11.25
CA ASN A 192 -6.80 -21.50 12.64
C ASN A 192 -5.97 -20.56 13.57
N LYS A 193 -5.95 -19.26 13.27
CA LYS A 193 -5.32 -18.24 14.09
C LYS A 193 -6.38 -17.42 14.81
N ALA A 194 -6.62 -17.77 16.07
CA ALA A 194 -7.61 -17.10 16.91
C ALA A 194 -7.12 -17.06 18.36
N SER A 195 -7.61 -16.08 19.09
CA SER A 195 -7.45 -16.01 20.54
C SER A 195 -8.79 -15.63 21.17
N GLU A 196 -9.06 -16.15 22.36
CA GLU A 196 -10.35 -16.02 23.04
C GLU A 196 -10.14 -15.80 24.55
N THR A 197 -10.96 -14.93 25.11
CA THR A 197 -11.15 -14.74 26.54
C THR A 197 -12.62 -14.95 26.87
N ASP A 198 -13.01 -14.86 28.13
CA ASP A 198 -14.41 -14.97 28.54
C ASP A 198 -15.32 -13.92 27.86
N ASN A 199 -14.73 -12.76 27.49
CA ASN A 199 -15.49 -11.64 26.98
C ASN A 199 -15.46 -11.52 25.45
N ILE A 200 -14.40 -11.97 24.79
CA ILE A 200 -14.20 -11.71 23.39
C ILE A 200 -13.37 -12.79 22.69
N LYS A 201 -13.75 -13.12 21.46
CA LYS A 201 -12.96 -13.97 20.55
C LYS A 201 -12.57 -13.15 19.32
N ILE A 202 -11.32 -13.26 18.91
CA ILE A 202 -10.79 -12.65 17.68
C ILE A 202 -10.13 -13.72 16.84
N SER A 203 -10.59 -13.89 15.61
CA SER A 203 -10.02 -14.81 14.62
C SER A 203 -9.45 -14.01 13.45
N ALA A 204 -8.19 -14.20 13.10
CA ALA A 204 -7.62 -13.64 11.88
C ALA A 204 -8.05 -14.53 10.70
N LEU A 205 -8.61 -13.92 9.64
CA LEU A 205 -9.16 -14.65 8.50
C LEU A 205 -8.20 -14.65 7.31
N TYR A 206 -7.75 -13.50 6.90
CA TYR A 206 -6.80 -13.30 5.80
C TYR A 206 -6.10 -11.97 5.94
N LYS A 207 -5.03 -11.81 5.18
CA LYS A 207 -4.35 -10.53 5.00
C LYS A 207 -4.22 -10.18 3.52
N ASP A 208 -4.46 -8.93 3.19
CA ASP A 208 -4.13 -8.31 1.92
C ASP A 208 -2.83 -7.53 2.07
N THR A 209 -1.85 -7.88 1.25
CA THR A 209 -0.53 -7.26 1.27
C THR A 209 -0.43 -6.24 0.14
N TYR A 210 -0.01 -5.04 0.50
CA TYR A 210 0.31 -3.97 -0.43
C TYR A 210 1.80 -3.61 -0.34
N LYS A 211 2.29 -2.87 -1.32
CA LYS A 211 3.69 -2.42 -1.31
C LYS A 211 4.07 -1.67 -0.03
N GLU A 212 3.17 -0.84 0.51
CA GLU A 212 3.48 0.06 1.62
C GLU A 212 2.78 -0.30 2.93
N TYR A 213 1.77 -1.17 2.92
CA TYR A 213 0.98 -1.54 4.08
C TYR A 213 0.38 -2.94 3.94
N GLU A 214 -0.13 -3.48 5.04
CA GLU A 214 -0.92 -4.71 5.08
C GLU A 214 -2.29 -4.42 5.71
N ILE A 215 -3.34 -5.06 5.19
CA ILE A 215 -4.68 -5.05 5.77
C ILE A 215 -4.98 -6.45 6.27
N TYR A 216 -5.26 -6.57 7.56
CA TYR A 216 -5.71 -7.83 8.16
C TYR A 216 -7.21 -7.78 8.39
N THR A 217 -7.92 -8.82 7.96
CA THR A 217 -9.35 -9.00 8.21
C THR A 217 -9.55 -9.99 9.32
N PHE A 218 -10.35 -9.57 10.31
CA PHE A 218 -10.68 -10.33 11.51
C PHE A 218 -12.18 -10.59 11.57
N GLU A 219 -12.54 -11.75 12.13
CA GLU A 219 -13.86 -11.99 12.67
C GLU A 219 -13.79 -11.85 14.17
N VAL A 220 -14.61 -10.95 14.72
CA VAL A 220 -14.62 -10.62 16.15
C VAL A 220 -15.99 -10.93 16.70
N THR A 221 -16.02 -11.70 17.80
CA THR A 221 -17.23 -12.05 18.55
C THR A 221 -17.12 -11.49 19.95
N ASN A 222 -18.08 -10.68 20.34
CA ASN A 222 -18.28 -10.28 21.73
C ASN A 222 -19.06 -11.39 22.46
N ASN A 223 -18.43 -12.06 23.41
CA ASN A 223 -19.05 -13.13 24.18
C ASN A 223 -19.77 -12.60 25.45
N SER A 224 -19.64 -11.29 25.74
CA SER A 224 -20.14 -10.70 26.97
C SER A 224 -21.54 -10.07 26.81
N GLU A 225 -22.15 -9.73 27.95
CA GLU A 225 -23.43 -9.00 28.05
C GLU A 225 -23.24 -7.47 27.87
N GLN A 226 -22.01 -6.98 27.83
CA GLN A 226 -21.66 -5.56 27.70
C GLN A 226 -21.32 -5.19 26.28
N THR A 227 -21.48 -3.92 25.91
CA THR A 227 -20.90 -3.37 24.69
C THR A 227 -19.39 -3.25 24.87
N ILE A 228 -18.60 -3.83 24.00
CA ILE A 228 -17.12 -3.76 24.03
C ILE A 228 -16.58 -2.97 22.82
N ALA A 229 -15.34 -2.49 22.93
CA ALA A 229 -14.61 -1.97 21.78
C ALA A 229 -13.19 -2.53 21.73
N LEU A 230 -12.66 -2.78 20.53
CA LEU A 230 -11.28 -3.27 20.35
C LEU A 230 -10.21 -2.31 20.86
N GLY A 231 -10.58 -1.09 21.16
CA GLY A 231 -9.71 -0.05 21.68
C GLY A 231 -10.22 1.32 21.30
N ASP A 232 -9.44 2.34 21.60
CA ASP A 232 -9.65 3.70 21.13
C ASP A 232 -8.93 3.86 19.78
N THR A 233 -9.68 3.85 18.66
CA THR A 233 -9.12 3.91 17.30
C THR A 233 -8.41 5.22 16.99
N LEU A 234 -8.49 6.22 17.84
CA LEU A 234 -7.73 7.47 17.75
C LEU A 234 -6.32 7.33 18.35
N LYS A 235 -6.02 6.22 19.05
CA LYS A 235 -4.71 5.95 19.62
C LYS A 235 -3.89 5.09 18.66
N VAL A 236 -2.63 5.48 18.44
CA VAL A 236 -1.70 4.79 17.52
C VAL A 236 -1.53 3.30 17.84
N ASN A 237 -1.68 2.91 19.09
CA ASN A 237 -1.44 1.53 19.55
C ASN A 237 -2.73 0.78 19.90
N PHE A 238 -3.87 1.06 19.25
CA PHE A 238 -5.08 0.30 19.52
C PHE A 238 -4.96 -1.16 19.02
N SER A 239 -4.14 -1.41 18.00
CA SER A 239 -3.75 -2.72 17.51
C SER A 239 -2.34 -2.68 16.91
N GLN A 240 -1.59 -3.77 17.02
CA GLN A 240 -0.18 -3.86 16.60
C GLN A 240 0.11 -5.22 15.96
N LEU A 241 0.91 -5.24 14.89
CA LEU A 241 1.60 -6.43 14.41
C LEU A 241 2.99 -6.47 15.04
N ILE A 242 3.49 -7.66 15.38
CA ILE A 242 4.81 -7.88 15.96
C ILE A 242 5.53 -8.90 15.11
N ASP A 243 6.75 -8.60 14.68
CA ASP A 243 7.57 -9.52 13.89
C ASP A 243 8.48 -10.40 14.77
N GLU A 244 9.27 -11.28 14.13
CA GLU A 244 10.21 -12.18 14.79
C GLU A 244 11.37 -11.47 15.51
N ASN A 245 11.54 -10.17 15.31
CA ASN A 245 12.55 -9.33 15.96
C ASN A 245 11.93 -8.41 17.03
N ASP A 246 10.66 -8.66 17.41
CA ASP A 246 9.89 -7.85 18.36
C ASP A 246 9.66 -6.39 17.87
N ILE A 247 9.74 -6.14 16.56
CA ILE A 247 9.41 -4.83 15.99
C ILE A 247 7.89 -4.72 15.89
N GLU A 248 7.35 -3.62 16.41
CA GLU A 248 5.92 -3.33 16.43
C GLU A 248 5.52 -2.43 15.25
N TYR A 249 4.48 -2.83 14.51
CA TYR A 249 3.86 -2.07 13.42
C TYR A 249 2.44 -1.68 13.86
N GLY A 250 2.24 -0.40 14.13
CA GLY A 250 0.95 0.13 14.57
C GLY A 250 -0.10 0.12 13.46
N ALA A 251 -1.37 0.08 13.87
CA ALA A 251 -2.48 0.31 12.95
C ALA A 251 -2.55 1.78 12.50
N TYR A 252 -3.08 2.01 11.29
CA TYR A 252 -3.38 3.36 10.80
C TYR A 252 -4.48 3.99 11.64
N VAL A 253 -4.17 5.14 12.23
CA VAL A 253 -5.12 5.94 13.00
C VAL A 253 -6.17 6.53 12.05
N GLN A 254 -7.45 6.49 12.46
CA GLN A 254 -8.60 7.05 11.74
C GLN A 254 -9.04 6.32 10.46
N GLU A 255 -8.41 5.22 10.06
CA GLU A 255 -8.92 4.42 8.93
C GLU A 255 -10.03 3.45 9.36
N LEU A 256 -10.00 2.96 10.61
CA LEU A 256 -11.12 2.27 11.23
C LEU A 256 -11.89 3.27 12.12
N SER A 257 -13.19 3.47 11.85
CA SER A 257 -14.00 4.34 12.71
C SER A 257 -14.19 3.72 14.10
N GLN A 258 -14.36 4.55 15.14
CA GLN A 258 -14.64 4.01 16.48
C GLN A 258 -15.92 3.16 16.49
N GLN A 259 -16.92 3.55 15.69
CA GLN A 259 -18.18 2.80 15.55
C GLN A 259 -17.95 1.40 14.99
N ASP A 260 -17.00 1.24 14.04
CA ASP A 260 -16.68 -0.05 13.45
C ASP A 260 -15.89 -0.95 14.41
N ALA A 261 -15.17 -0.36 15.37
CA ALA A 261 -14.44 -1.07 16.42
C ALA A 261 -15.32 -1.44 17.65
N VAL A 262 -16.61 -1.05 17.67
CA VAL A 262 -17.55 -1.35 18.75
C VAL A 262 -18.37 -2.59 18.41
N PHE A 263 -18.61 -3.46 19.40
CA PHE A 263 -19.35 -4.72 19.30
C PHE A 263 -20.38 -4.76 20.42
N TYR A 264 -21.67 -4.83 20.06
CA TYR A 264 -22.76 -4.98 21.01
C TYR A 264 -22.71 -6.38 21.63
N ALA A 265 -23.43 -6.59 22.74
CA ALA A 265 -23.54 -7.88 23.41
C ALA A 265 -23.84 -9.01 22.40
N HIS A 266 -23.07 -10.09 22.43
CA HIS A 266 -23.16 -11.28 21.58
C HIS A 266 -23.07 -11.00 20.06
N GLN A 267 -22.58 -9.84 19.65
CA GLN A 267 -22.40 -9.50 18.25
C GLN A 267 -21.15 -10.16 17.68
N THR A 268 -21.29 -10.74 16.49
CA THR A 268 -20.16 -11.15 15.63
C THR A 268 -20.17 -10.28 14.37
N LYS A 269 -19.05 -9.70 14.02
CA LYS A 269 -18.86 -9.01 12.73
C LYS A 269 -17.42 -9.08 12.27
N ARG A 270 -17.21 -8.85 10.95
CA ARG A 270 -15.89 -8.74 10.34
C ARG A 270 -15.45 -7.29 10.30
N ILE A 271 -14.16 -7.10 10.56
CA ILE A 271 -13.49 -5.81 10.44
C ILE A 271 -12.16 -5.98 9.73
N SER A 272 -11.71 -4.94 9.04
CA SER A 272 -10.39 -4.88 8.42
C SER A 272 -9.58 -3.76 9.05
N ILE A 273 -8.34 -4.05 9.41
CA ILE A 273 -7.42 -3.10 10.05
C ILE A 273 -6.17 -2.99 9.19
N LYS A 274 -5.83 -1.77 8.79
CA LYS A 274 -4.63 -1.44 8.04
C LYS A 274 -3.47 -1.13 8.98
N TYR A 275 -2.29 -1.68 8.67
CA TYR A 275 -1.09 -1.53 9.47
C TYR A 275 0.05 -0.89 8.66
N TYR A 276 0.93 -0.12 9.34
CA TYR A 276 2.16 0.44 8.77
C TYR A 276 3.23 -0.65 8.58
N SER A 277 2.90 -1.65 7.80
CA SER A 277 3.72 -2.83 7.55
C SER A 277 3.70 -3.12 6.06
N GLY A 278 4.64 -2.54 5.30
CA GLY A 278 4.73 -2.79 3.86
C GLY A 278 5.32 -4.15 3.53
N TYR A 279 5.15 -4.55 2.28
CA TYR A 279 5.70 -5.81 1.75
C TYR A 279 7.19 -5.97 2.03
N SER A 280 7.58 -7.15 2.49
CA SER A 280 8.97 -7.52 2.74
C SER A 280 9.14 -9.04 2.60
N THR A 281 10.23 -9.46 1.97
CA THR A 281 10.59 -10.89 1.83
C THR A 281 11.27 -11.47 3.08
N VAL A 282 11.74 -10.61 3.98
CA VAL A 282 12.51 -11.00 5.17
C VAL A 282 11.74 -10.79 6.49
N LYS A 283 10.65 -10.04 6.46
CA LYS A 283 9.82 -9.78 7.64
C LYS A 283 8.80 -10.90 7.83
N LYS A 284 8.75 -11.47 9.03
CA LYS A 284 7.74 -12.45 9.41
C LYS A 284 6.97 -11.97 10.64
N ILE A 285 5.67 -11.69 10.45
CA ILE A 285 4.78 -11.37 11.57
C ILE A 285 4.56 -12.66 12.40
N THR A 286 4.79 -12.57 13.70
CA THR A 286 4.63 -13.67 14.65
C THR A 286 3.45 -13.50 15.58
N LYS A 287 3.00 -12.24 15.79
CA LYS A 287 1.87 -11.93 16.68
C LYS A 287 1.06 -10.75 16.18
N ILE A 288 -0.23 -10.78 16.54
CA ILE A 288 -1.13 -9.62 16.43
C ILE A 288 -1.65 -9.32 17.84
N ARG A 289 -1.46 -8.08 18.31
CA ARG A 289 -1.83 -7.67 19.67
C ARG A 289 -2.92 -6.61 19.65
N PHE A 290 -3.90 -6.79 20.54
CA PHE A 290 -4.92 -5.80 20.91
C PHE A 290 -4.74 -5.49 22.40
N PRO A 291 -3.96 -4.44 22.75
CA PRO A 291 -3.48 -4.25 24.12
C PRO A 291 -4.52 -3.66 25.08
N ASN A 292 -5.53 -2.97 24.60
CA ASN A 292 -6.46 -2.18 25.40
C ASN A 292 -7.90 -2.32 24.92
N ILE A 293 -8.42 -3.54 24.90
CA ILE A 293 -9.83 -3.82 24.59
C ILE A 293 -10.69 -3.27 25.73
N ILE A 294 -11.64 -2.42 25.41
CA ILE A 294 -12.54 -1.75 26.35
C ILE A 294 -13.71 -2.69 26.64
N LEU A 295 -13.86 -3.17 27.89
CA LEU A 295 -14.86 -4.17 28.26
C LEU A 295 -16.25 -3.60 28.57
N ASP A 296 -16.38 -2.28 28.74
CA ASP A 296 -17.64 -1.58 28.88
C ASP A 296 -17.54 -0.24 28.14
N PHE A 297 -17.90 -0.28 26.87
CA PHE A 297 -17.78 0.90 26.00
C PHE A 297 -18.80 1.97 26.36
N ASP A 298 -19.96 1.61 26.87
CA ASP A 298 -20.99 2.58 27.24
C ASP A 298 -20.53 3.45 28.43
N VAL A 299 -19.88 2.84 29.42
CA VAL A 299 -19.21 3.59 30.50
C VAL A 299 -18.05 4.41 29.95
N TYR A 300 -17.17 3.80 29.16
CA TYR A 300 -16.02 4.50 28.56
C TYR A 300 -16.46 5.73 27.76
N ALA A 301 -17.46 5.59 26.90
CA ALA A 301 -17.92 6.67 26.01
C ALA A 301 -18.42 7.91 26.78
N ASN A 302 -19.03 7.70 27.97
CA ASN A 302 -19.61 8.75 28.81
C ASN A 302 -18.61 9.40 29.78
N LEU A 303 -17.35 8.89 29.90
CA LEU A 303 -16.36 9.52 30.76
C LEU A 303 -15.86 10.85 30.16
N GLN A 304 -15.77 11.87 31.03
CA GLN A 304 -15.16 13.14 30.65
C GLN A 304 -13.64 13.04 30.46
N ASP A 305 -12.98 12.28 31.34
CA ASP A 305 -11.56 11.96 31.23
C ASP A 305 -11.38 10.45 30.99
N LYS A 306 -11.05 10.09 29.75
CA LYS A 306 -10.83 8.69 29.33
C LYS A 306 -9.67 8.02 30.08
N ASN A 307 -8.73 8.78 30.63
CA ASN A 307 -7.61 8.23 31.39
C ASN A 307 -8.01 7.63 32.74
N THR A 308 -9.21 7.96 33.23
CA THR A 308 -9.75 7.36 34.46
C THR A 308 -10.33 5.96 34.27
N TYR A 309 -10.53 5.53 33.03
CA TYR A 309 -11.02 4.19 32.75
C TYR A 309 -9.94 3.14 32.95
N SER A 310 -10.27 2.03 33.61
CA SER A 310 -9.32 0.96 33.94
C SER A 310 -9.80 -0.44 33.58
N ASN A 311 -11.03 -0.60 33.06
CA ASN A 311 -11.61 -1.91 32.76
C ASN A 311 -11.21 -2.38 31.33
N TYR A 312 -9.91 -2.64 31.13
CA TYR A 312 -9.36 -3.14 29.88
C TYR A 312 -8.98 -4.62 29.98
N THR A 313 -8.97 -5.30 28.83
CA THR A 313 -8.30 -6.57 28.63
C THR A 313 -7.38 -6.50 27.42
N SER A 314 -6.51 -7.48 27.27
CA SER A 314 -5.64 -7.61 26.10
C SER A 314 -5.77 -8.99 25.47
N ILE A 315 -5.60 -9.06 24.15
CA ILE A 315 -5.54 -10.31 23.39
C ILE A 315 -4.31 -10.30 22.50
N GLU A 316 -3.63 -11.44 22.41
CA GLU A 316 -2.59 -11.72 21.42
C GLU A 316 -2.99 -12.94 20.60
N ILE A 317 -2.80 -12.87 19.29
CA ILE A 317 -3.01 -13.95 18.33
C ILE A 317 -1.64 -14.35 17.81
N GLU A 318 -1.23 -15.60 18.07
CA GLU A 318 0.02 -16.16 17.53
C GLU A 318 -0.16 -16.50 16.04
N MET A 319 0.78 -16.02 15.17
CA MET A 319 0.70 -16.11 13.72
C MET A 319 1.56 -17.23 13.12
#